data_8fa46c08e848d831a33bb056673b5c6f
#
_entry.id   8fa46c08e848d831a33bb056673b5c6f
#
_cell.length_a   1.000
_cell.length_b   1.000
_cell.length_c   1.000
_cell.angle_alpha   90.00
_cell.angle_beta   90.00
_cell.angle_gamma   90.00
#
_symmetry.space_group_name_H-M   'P 1'
#
loop_
_entity.id
_entity.type
_entity.pdbx_description
1 polymer ?
#
loop_
_entity_poly.entity_id
_entity_poly.type
_entity_poly.pdbx_seq_one_letter_code
_entity_poly.pdbx_strand_id
1 'polypeptide(L)' 'MELMIPLNTKGPGPMYEQIYRFIKEEIRQGNLTAGSRLPSTRVLAENLKVSRSTTQMAYEQLLS' A
#
# COMPACT_ATOMS: atom_id res chain seq x y z
N MET A 1 10.52 6.51 5.37
CA MET A 1 9.15 6.92 5.68
C MET A 1 8.29 5.69 5.91
N GLU A 2 7.59 5.64 7.01
CA GLU A 2 6.68 4.55 7.30
C GLU A 2 5.27 4.92 6.86
N LEU A 3 4.63 4.00 6.16
CA LEU A 3 3.23 4.15 5.80
C LEU A 3 2.39 3.40 6.83
N MET A 4 1.60 4.14 7.57
CA MET A 4 0.68 3.55 8.54
C MET A 4 -0.67 3.37 7.87
N ILE A 5 -0.90 2.17 7.35
CA ILE A 5 -2.12 1.86 6.63
C ILE A 5 -3.05 1.08 7.55
N PRO A 6 -4.26 1.61 7.81
CA PRO A 6 -5.22 0.89 8.67
C PRO A 6 -5.84 -0.28 7.91
N LEU A 7 -5.21 -1.44 8.03
CA LEU A 7 -5.71 -2.65 7.40
C LEU A 7 -6.75 -3.33 8.27
N ASN A 8 -7.77 -3.85 7.63
CA ASN A 8 -8.85 -4.57 8.29
C ASN A 8 -8.99 -5.95 7.66
N THR A 9 -8.63 -7.00 8.40
CA THR A 9 -8.71 -8.36 7.89
C THR A 9 -10.13 -8.80 7.58
N LYS A 10 -11.11 -8.13 8.18
CA LYS A 10 -12.52 -8.40 7.92
C LYS A 10 -13.14 -7.35 7.02
N GLY A 11 -12.36 -6.41 6.55
CA GLY A 11 -12.86 -5.30 5.78
C GLY A 11 -13.12 -5.65 4.34
N PRO A 12 -13.58 -4.65 3.57
CA PRO A 12 -13.98 -4.89 2.18
C PRO A 12 -12.77 -5.19 1.30
N GLY A 13 -12.79 -6.36 0.69
CA GLY A 13 -11.79 -6.76 -0.27
C GLY A 13 -10.54 -7.33 0.36
N PRO A 14 -9.67 -7.89 -0.49
CA PRO A 14 -8.41 -8.47 -0.02
C PRO A 14 -7.44 -7.40 0.45
N MET A 15 -6.44 -7.82 1.23
CA MET A 15 -5.47 -6.91 1.84
C MET A 15 -4.74 -6.07 0.80
N TYR A 16 -4.33 -6.69 -0.33
CA TYR A 16 -3.59 -5.94 -1.34
C TYR A 16 -4.43 -4.80 -1.90
N GLU A 17 -5.73 -5.02 -2.04
CA GLU A 17 -6.62 -4.00 -2.56
C GLU A 17 -6.79 -2.85 -1.58
N GLN A 18 -6.84 -3.15 -0.29
CA GLN A 18 -6.91 -2.11 0.74
C GLN A 18 -5.65 -1.24 0.71
N ILE A 19 -4.48 -1.87 0.56
CA ILE A 19 -3.21 -1.15 0.46
C ILE A 19 -3.21 -0.26 -0.78
N TYR A 20 -3.62 -0.81 -1.90
CA TYR A 20 -3.68 -0.08 -3.17
C TYR A 20 -4.58 1.15 -3.05
N ARG A 21 -5.78 0.97 -2.51
CA ARG A 21 -6.72 2.08 -2.38
C ARG A 21 -6.19 3.16 -1.45
N PHE A 22 -5.57 2.77 -0.37
CA PHE A 22 -5.01 3.74 0.58
C PHE A 22 -3.93 4.59 -0.07
N ILE A 23 -2.98 3.95 -0.73
CA ILE A 23 -1.87 4.67 -1.36
C ILE A 23 -2.39 5.55 -2.49
N LYS A 24 -3.30 5.02 -3.30
CA LYS A 24 -3.90 5.78 -4.40
C LYS A 24 -4.58 7.05 -3.88
N GLU A 25 -5.33 6.93 -2.80
CA GLU A 25 -6.03 8.07 -2.22
C GLU A 25 -5.06 9.08 -1.66
N GLU A 26 -3.97 8.63 -1.04
CA GLU A 26 -2.95 9.54 -0.52
C GLU A 26 -2.28 10.32 -1.64
N ILE A 27 -2.04 9.68 -2.77
CA ILE A 27 -1.48 10.36 -3.93
C ILE A 27 -2.49 11.37 -4.48
N ARG A 28 -3.75 10.97 -4.58
CA ARG A 28 -4.80 11.85 -5.10
C ARG A 28 -4.97 13.11 -4.25
N GLN A 29 -4.86 12.95 -2.93
CA GLN A 29 -5.00 14.09 -2.02
C GLN A 29 -3.76 14.94 -1.90
N GLY A 30 -2.65 14.51 -2.50
CA GLY A 30 -1.40 15.25 -2.44
C GLY A 30 -0.56 14.97 -1.20
N ASN A 31 -0.98 14.05 -0.35
CA ASN A 31 -0.19 13.66 0.82
C ASN A 31 1.05 12.89 0.43
N LEU A 32 0.97 12.15 -0.69
CA LEU A 32 2.11 11.50 -1.32
C LEU A 32 2.16 11.99 -2.76
N THR A 33 3.32 12.44 -3.20
CA THR A 33 3.47 12.83 -4.60
C THR A 33 3.82 11.61 -5.44
N ALA A 34 3.46 11.65 -6.72
CA ALA A 34 3.72 10.53 -7.62
C ALA A 34 5.21 10.21 -7.72
N GLY A 35 6.06 11.21 -7.50
CA GLY A 35 7.50 11.01 -7.53
C GLY A 35 8.11 10.71 -6.18
N SER A 36 7.31 10.64 -5.11
CA SER A 36 7.86 10.39 -3.80
C SER A 36 8.32 8.93 -3.66
N ARG A 37 9.30 8.74 -2.79
CA ARG A 37 9.91 7.42 -2.61
C ARG A 37 9.07 6.59 -1.67
N LEU A 38 8.35 5.62 -2.23
CA LEU A 38 7.60 4.66 -1.42
C LEU A 38 8.55 3.60 -0.86
N PRO A 39 8.23 3.01 0.30
CA PRO A 39 9.03 1.91 0.81
C PRO A 39 8.99 0.73 -0.16
N SER A 40 10.04 -0.10 -0.14
CA SER A 40 10.06 -1.30 -0.97
C SER A 40 8.93 -2.25 -0.54
N THR A 41 8.59 -3.20 -1.43
CA THR A 41 7.55 -4.17 -1.10
C THR A 41 7.91 -4.95 0.15
N ARG A 42 9.20 -5.29 0.33
CA ARG A 42 9.64 -6.02 1.51
C ARG A 42 9.47 -5.19 2.78
N VAL A 43 9.91 -3.94 2.74
CA VAL A 43 9.81 -3.07 3.92
C VAL A 43 8.36 -2.81 4.27
N LEU A 44 7.54 -2.54 3.27
CA LEU A 44 6.13 -2.31 3.52
C LEU A 44 5.45 -3.55 4.10
N ALA A 45 5.80 -4.73 3.59
CA ALA A 45 5.24 -5.97 4.10
C ALA A 45 5.61 -6.17 5.57
N GLU A 46 6.86 -5.88 5.93
CA GLU A 46 7.31 -5.98 7.31
C GLU A 46 6.56 -5.00 8.22
N ASN A 47 6.40 -3.77 7.75
CA ASN A 47 5.71 -2.74 8.53
C ASN A 47 4.23 -3.08 8.75
N LEU A 48 3.60 -3.65 7.75
CA LEU A 48 2.17 -3.97 7.81
C LEU A 48 1.91 -5.39 8.30
N LYS A 49 2.95 -6.20 8.46
CA LYS A 49 2.85 -7.59 8.89
C LYS A 49 2.00 -8.42 7.93
N VAL A 50 2.23 -8.22 6.65
CA VAL A 50 1.59 -8.99 5.58
C VAL A 50 2.67 -9.64 4.73
N SER A 51 2.26 -10.53 3.81
CA SER A 51 3.20 -11.19 2.93
C SER A 51 3.74 -10.22 1.88
N ARG A 52 4.94 -10.51 1.37
CA ARG A 52 5.52 -9.70 0.30
C ARG A 52 4.67 -9.71 -0.96
N SER A 53 4.05 -10.85 -1.27
CA SER A 53 3.20 -10.92 -2.45
C SER A 53 2.01 -9.97 -2.33
N THR A 54 1.51 -9.75 -1.12
CA THR A 54 0.41 -8.81 -0.89
C THR A 54 0.82 -7.39 -1.26
N THR A 55 1.97 -6.93 -0.78
CA THR A 55 2.43 -5.58 -1.11
C THR A 55 2.85 -5.48 -2.57
N GLN A 56 3.42 -6.55 -3.11
CA GLN A 56 3.80 -6.58 -4.52
C GLN A 56 2.58 -6.41 -5.42
N MET A 57 1.50 -7.12 -5.12
CA MET A 57 0.28 -7.00 -5.91
C MET A 57 -0.31 -5.60 -5.82
N ALA A 58 -0.25 -4.99 -4.63
CA ALA A 58 -0.73 -3.61 -4.47
C ALA A 58 0.07 -2.65 -5.34
N TYR A 59 1.39 -2.78 -5.33
CA TYR A 59 2.24 -1.91 -6.13
C TYR A 59 2.05 -2.13 -7.62
N GLU A 60 1.83 -3.38 -8.03
CA GLU A 60 1.56 -3.67 -9.44
C GLU A 60 0.27 -3.00 -9.91
N GLN A 61 -0.74 -2.99 -9.05
CA GLN A 61 -1.99 -2.30 -9.36
C GLN A 61 -1.77 -0.78 -9.51
N LEU A 62 -0.92 -0.22 -8.68
CA LEU A 62 -0.63 1.22 -8.76
C LEU A 62 0.07 1.58 -10.07
N LEU A 63 0.88 0.67 -10.60
CA LEU A 63 1.67 0.92 -11.81
C LEU A 63 0.93 0.58 -13.10
N SER A 64 -0.21 -0.08 -13.02
CA SER A 64 -0.97 -0.46 -14.20
C SER A 64 -1.87 0.65 -14.73
#